data_d3bba517b013be19fbb41561da34e143
#
_entry.id   d3bba517b013be19fbb41561da34e143
#
_cell.length_a   1.000
_cell.length_b   1.000
_cell.length_c   1.000
_cell.angle_alpha   90.00
_cell.angle_beta   90.00
_cell.angle_gamma   90.00
#
_symmetry.space_group_name_H-M   'P 1'
#
loop_
_entity.id
_entity.type
_entity.pdbx_description
1 polymer ?
#
loop_
_entity_poly.entity_id
_entity_poly.type
_entity_poly.pdbx_seq_one_letter_code
_entity_poly.pdbx_strand_id
1 'polypeptide(L)'
;MQRDNSHLIVVLDEVDHLLRQSGDDVIYKLMRIDEDREKAGTLSIILISQEQILDLLEGAVISRMGRTNHIRMTPYDEAGLLQIISQRRDLGLVTGSCPDDILTLVSQAAAPSGDARQSIELLEGAAKRAETSGRSIIESKDVQKTVVTMPTNVDSMNIEEIPPHAMLILLGLCRRLKRQENVTSGEAEKLYHVVCEEFDQGPKGHTTFWKHLKRLAQEDI
;
A
#
# COMPACT_ATOMS: atom_id res chain seq x y z
N MET A 1 -24.30 36.50 -22.97
CA MET A 1 -23.49 35.63 -22.14
C MET A 1 -23.14 34.39 -22.94
N GLN A 2 -21.89 34.27 -23.42
CA GLN A 2 -21.41 33.00 -24.00
C GLN A 2 -21.43 31.95 -22.88
N ARG A 3 -22.28 30.95 -22.98
CA ARG A 3 -22.23 29.79 -22.09
C ARG A 3 -21.00 28.97 -22.49
N ASP A 4 -19.98 28.97 -21.63
CA ASP A 4 -18.82 28.10 -21.76
C ASP A 4 -19.32 26.64 -21.85
N ASN A 5 -18.98 26.02 -22.95
CA ASN A 5 -19.32 24.60 -23.20
C ASN A 5 -18.21 23.70 -22.58
N SER A 6 -17.83 23.99 -21.33
CA SER A 6 -16.76 23.30 -20.63
C SER A 6 -17.27 21.98 -20.04
N HIS A 7 -16.49 20.92 -20.20
CA HIS A 7 -16.69 19.61 -19.58
C HIS A 7 -15.76 19.50 -18.37
N LEU A 8 -16.31 19.18 -17.20
CA LEU A 8 -15.55 19.01 -15.96
C LEU A 8 -15.20 17.53 -15.77
N ILE A 9 -13.93 17.25 -15.49
CA ILE A 9 -13.46 15.93 -15.08
C ILE A 9 -13.04 16.03 -13.61
N VAL A 10 -13.69 15.27 -12.75
CA VAL A 10 -13.37 15.18 -11.33
C VAL A 10 -12.69 13.83 -11.07
N VAL A 11 -11.48 13.87 -10.53
CA VAL A 11 -10.74 12.69 -10.10
C VAL A 11 -10.75 12.66 -8.58
N LEU A 12 -11.27 11.57 -8.00
CA LEU A 12 -11.25 11.31 -6.56
C LEU A 12 -10.27 10.17 -6.30
N ASP A 13 -9.13 10.50 -5.73
CA ASP A 13 -8.11 9.53 -5.35
C ASP A 13 -8.34 9.07 -3.90
N GLU A 14 -7.95 7.82 -3.58
CA GLU A 14 -8.17 7.19 -2.28
C GLU A 14 -9.64 7.24 -1.81
N VAL A 15 -10.56 7.03 -2.75
CA VAL A 15 -12.00 7.17 -2.48
C VAL A 15 -12.54 6.14 -1.48
N ASP A 16 -11.86 5.04 -1.27
CA ASP A 16 -12.12 4.04 -0.24
C ASP A 16 -12.12 4.67 1.17
N HIS A 17 -11.20 5.58 1.48
CA HIS A 17 -11.18 6.32 2.74
C HIS A 17 -12.45 7.20 2.90
N LEU A 18 -12.85 7.90 1.84
CA LEU A 18 -14.07 8.71 1.84
C LEU A 18 -15.30 7.84 2.07
N LEU A 19 -15.40 6.71 1.37
CA LEU A 19 -16.52 5.79 1.46
C LEU A 19 -16.65 5.16 2.86
N ARG A 20 -15.55 4.80 3.48
CA ARG A 20 -15.54 4.25 4.85
C ARG A 20 -16.00 5.26 5.91
N GLN A 21 -15.68 6.54 5.72
CA GLN A 21 -16.03 7.60 6.66
C GLN A 21 -17.45 8.14 6.46
N SER A 22 -17.89 8.29 5.21
CA SER A 22 -19.09 9.05 4.86
C SER A 22 -20.14 8.23 4.12
N GLY A 23 -19.87 6.95 3.81
CA GLY A 23 -20.69 6.16 2.92
C GLY A 23 -20.63 6.67 1.48
N ASP A 24 -21.45 6.12 0.60
CA ASP A 24 -21.45 6.45 -0.82
C ASP A 24 -22.38 7.60 -1.23
N ASP A 25 -23.07 8.21 -0.27
CA ASP A 25 -24.00 9.33 -0.46
C ASP A 25 -23.37 10.50 -1.24
N VAL A 26 -22.09 10.80 -0.99
CA VAL A 26 -21.37 11.89 -1.68
C VAL A 26 -21.19 11.55 -3.16
N ILE A 27 -20.78 10.31 -3.45
CA ILE A 27 -20.61 9.82 -4.82
C ILE A 27 -21.95 9.82 -5.54
N TYR A 28 -23.01 9.32 -4.88
CA TYR A 28 -24.36 9.33 -5.43
C TYR A 28 -24.84 10.74 -5.81
N LYS A 29 -24.63 11.73 -4.93
CA LYS A 29 -24.97 13.13 -5.19
C LYS A 29 -24.15 13.73 -6.33
N LEU A 30 -22.84 13.44 -6.40
CA LEU A 30 -21.99 13.90 -7.50
C LEU A 30 -22.47 13.37 -8.86
N MET A 31 -22.86 12.09 -8.91
CA MET A 31 -23.38 11.47 -10.14
C MET A 31 -24.73 12.04 -10.60
N ARG A 32 -25.43 12.76 -9.73
CA ARG A 32 -26.72 13.37 -10.04
C ARG A 32 -26.65 14.84 -10.42
N ILE A 33 -25.47 15.47 -10.34
CA ILE A 33 -25.33 16.91 -10.62
C ILE A 33 -25.84 17.29 -12.01
N ASP A 34 -25.73 16.39 -12.99
CA ASP A 34 -26.17 16.65 -14.37
C ASP A 34 -27.63 16.25 -14.64
N GLU A 35 -28.32 15.54 -13.71
CA GLU A 35 -29.70 15.07 -13.94
C GLU A 35 -30.72 16.24 -14.09
N ASP A 36 -30.48 17.34 -13.35
CA ASP A 36 -31.35 18.51 -13.35
C ASP A 36 -30.94 19.57 -14.38
N ARG A 37 -29.96 19.29 -15.24
CA ARG A 37 -29.47 20.22 -16.26
C ARG A 37 -30.05 19.94 -17.63
N GLU A 38 -30.38 20.98 -18.38
CA GLU A 38 -30.86 20.92 -19.78
C GLU A 38 -29.85 20.22 -20.73
N LYS A 39 -28.57 20.15 -20.35
CA LYS A 39 -27.51 19.45 -21.07
C LYS A 39 -26.89 18.41 -20.15
N ALA A 40 -27.11 17.14 -20.43
CA ALA A 40 -26.44 16.04 -19.77
C ALA A 40 -24.99 15.89 -20.26
N GLY A 41 -24.12 15.31 -19.42
CA GLY A 41 -22.74 14.95 -19.79
C GLY A 41 -21.74 16.09 -19.66
N THR A 42 -21.96 17.03 -18.73
CA THR A 42 -21.00 18.10 -18.41
C THR A 42 -19.97 17.70 -17.35
N LEU A 43 -20.18 16.56 -16.69
CA LEU A 43 -19.33 16.02 -15.63
C LEU A 43 -18.91 14.59 -15.93
N SER A 44 -17.61 14.29 -15.84
CA SER A 44 -17.07 12.94 -15.72
C SER A 44 -16.42 12.76 -14.37
N ILE A 45 -16.59 11.58 -13.77
CA ILE A 45 -16.02 11.25 -12.47
C ILE A 45 -15.12 10.02 -12.64
N ILE A 46 -13.89 10.13 -12.15
CA ILE A 46 -12.92 9.02 -12.06
C ILE A 46 -12.69 8.76 -10.58
N LEU A 47 -12.97 7.54 -10.14
CA LEU A 47 -12.73 7.08 -8.78
C LEU A 47 -11.50 6.19 -8.77
N ILE A 48 -10.53 6.49 -7.90
CA ILE A 48 -9.31 5.70 -7.71
C ILE A 48 -9.33 5.15 -6.30
N SER A 49 -9.10 3.85 -6.15
CA SER A 49 -9.12 3.14 -4.87
C SER A 49 -8.04 2.07 -4.84
N GLN A 50 -7.46 1.85 -3.68
CA GLN A 50 -6.54 0.73 -3.43
C GLN A 50 -7.30 -0.59 -3.21
N GLU A 51 -8.55 -0.51 -2.76
CA GLU A 51 -9.41 -1.66 -2.50
C GLU A 51 -10.44 -1.90 -3.64
N GLN A 52 -11.13 -3.03 -3.56
CA GLN A 52 -12.21 -3.35 -4.48
C GLN A 52 -13.43 -2.47 -4.17
N ILE A 53 -13.48 -1.29 -4.79
CA ILE A 53 -14.48 -0.25 -4.53
C ILE A 53 -15.93 -0.74 -4.65
N LEU A 54 -16.18 -1.73 -5.51
CA LEU A 54 -17.53 -2.27 -5.74
C LEU A 54 -18.16 -2.90 -4.49
N ASP A 55 -17.32 -3.36 -3.55
CA ASP A 55 -17.77 -3.95 -2.27
C ASP A 55 -18.17 -2.87 -1.25
N LEU A 56 -17.76 -1.62 -1.47
CA LEU A 56 -18.04 -0.46 -0.61
C LEU A 56 -19.20 0.40 -1.12
N LEU A 57 -19.71 0.12 -2.33
CA LEU A 57 -20.74 0.91 -2.99
C LEU A 57 -22.10 0.22 -2.95
N GLU A 58 -23.17 0.98 -2.77
CA GLU A 58 -24.53 0.49 -2.91
C GLU A 58 -24.89 0.18 -4.38
N GLY A 59 -25.83 -0.74 -4.55
CA GLY A 59 -26.25 -1.19 -5.88
C GLY A 59 -26.74 -0.07 -6.81
N ALA A 60 -27.29 1.01 -6.25
CA ALA A 60 -27.74 2.18 -7.00
C ALA A 60 -26.58 2.94 -7.65
N VAL A 61 -25.45 3.09 -6.92
CA VAL A 61 -24.23 3.74 -7.40
C VAL A 61 -23.55 2.85 -8.44
N ILE A 62 -23.40 1.54 -8.16
CA ILE A 62 -22.82 0.57 -9.09
C ILE A 62 -23.58 0.54 -10.42
N SER A 63 -24.92 0.58 -10.37
CA SER A 63 -25.75 0.58 -11.57
C SER A 63 -25.52 1.82 -12.45
N ARG A 64 -25.29 2.99 -11.81
CA ARG A 64 -25.02 4.25 -12.52
C ARG A 64 -23.61 4.34 -13.09
N MET A 65 -22.61 3.83 -12.36
CA MET A 65 -21.22 3.76 -12.83
C MET A 65 -21.10 2.86 -14.07
N GLY A 66 -21.94 1.87 -14.18
CA GLY A 66 -21.83 0.81 -15.19
C GLY A 66 -20.75 -0.22 -14.82
N ARG A 67 -21.13 -1.49 -14.78
CA ARG A 67 -20.23 -2.58 -14.37
C ARG A 67 -19.01 -2.77 -15.28
N THR A 68 -19.05 -2.25 -16.50
CA THR A 68 -17.95 -2.32 -17.49
C THR A 68 -16.96 -1.17 -17.38
N ASN A 69 -17.27 -0.12 -16.62
CA ASN A 69 -16.43 1.06 -16.44
C ASN A 69 -15.46 0.89 -15.26
N HIS A 70 -14.97 -0.33 -15.09
CA HIS A 70 -14.03 -0.67 -14.04
C HIS A 70 -12.71 -1.15 -14.64
N ILE A 71 -11.62 -0.48 -14.27
CA ILE A 71 -10.26 -0.84 -14.67
C ILE A 71 -9.54 -1.35 -13.42
N ARG A 72 -9.13 -2.62 -13.46
CA ARG A 72 -8.31 -3.20 -12.41
C ARG A 72 -6.85 -3.09 -12.79
N MET A 73 -6.09 -2.39 -11.95
CA MET A 73 -4.63 -2.33 -12.04
C MET A 73 -4.04 -3.50 -11.26
N THR A 74 -3.11 -4.24 -11.88
CA THR A 74 -2.38 -5.31 -11.22
C THR A 74 -1.01 -4.79 -10.77
N PRO A 75 -0.41 -5.34 -9.70
CA PRO A 75 0.98 -5.07 -9.36
C PRO A 75 1.89 -5.32 -10.57
N TYR A 76 2.98 -4.58 -10.65
CA TYR A 76 3.97 -4.76 -11.70
C TYR A 76 4.75 -6.06 -11.48
N ASP A 77 5.03 -6.77 -12.57
CA ASP A 77 6.01 -7.85 -12.57
C ASP A 77 7.46 -7.32 -12.62
N GLU A 78 8.44 -8.20 -12.49
CA GLU A 78 9.85 -7.84 -12.53
C GLU A 78 10.22 -7.08 -13.82
N ALA A 79 9.68 -7.49 -14.96
CA ALA A 79 9.96 -6.84 -16.25
C ALA A 79 9.37 -5.42 -16.32
N GLY A 80 8.16 -5.21 -15.82
CA GLY A 80 7.53 -3.91 -15.72
C GLY A 80 8.29 -2.97 -14.79
N LEU A 81 8.71 -3.47 -13.61
CA LEU A 81 9.54 -2.70 -12.69
C LEU A 81 10.89 -2.33 -13.31
N LEU A 82 11.54 -3.28 -13.98
CA LEU A 82 12.82 -3.02 -14.68
C LEU A 82 12.68 -1.91 -15.72
N GLN A 83 11.60 -1.92 -16.49
CA GLN A 83 11.34 -0.86 -17.48
C GLN A 83 11.17 0.51 -16.81
N ILE A 84 10.44 0.58 -15.70
CA ILE A 84 10.19 1.81 -14.96
C ILE A 84 11.50 2.37 -14.40
N ILE A 85 12.27 1.55 -13.69
CA ILE A 85 13.51 2.01 -13.05
C ILE A 85 14.62 2.34 -14.08
N SER A 86 14.63 1.66 -15.24
CA SER A 86 15.54 2.01 -16.35
C SER A 86 15.27 3.43 -16.85
N GLN A 87 14.00 3.77 -17.07
CA GLN A 87 13.61 5.13 -17.44
C GLN A 87 13.99 6.15 -16.35
N ARG A 88 13.82 5.81 -15.08
CA ARG A 88 14.16 6.70 -13.96
C ARG A 88 15.67 6.88 -13.81
N ARG A 89 16.47 5.82 -14.01
CA ARG A 89 17.93 5.91 -14.11
C ARG A 89 18.35 6.95 -15.15
N ASP A 90 17.83 6.82 -16.38
CA ASP A 90 18.23 7.66 -17.50
C ASP A 90 17.84 9.14 -17.32
N LEU A 91 16.78 9.41 -16.55
CA LEU A 91 16.32 10.75 -16.23
C LEU A 91 16.99 11.36 -14.99
N GLY A 92 17.35 10.55 -13.99
CA GLY A 92 17.71 11.03 -12.66
C GLY A 92 19.14 10.74 -12.22
N LEU A 93 19.85 9.81 -12.86
CA LEU A 93 21.20 9.43 -12.47
C LEU A 93 22.24 9.86 -13.52
N VAL A 94 23.47 10.06 -13.08
CA VAL A 94 24.61 10.35 -13.96
C VAL A 94 24.83 9.15 -14.88
N THR A 95 25.05 9.40 -16.16
CA THR A 95 25.31 8.35 -17.15
C THR A 95 26.48 7.45 -16.72
N GLY A 96 26.25 6.14 -16.70
CA GLY A 96 27.25 5.15 -16.30
C GLY A 96 27.35 4.91 -14.78
N SER A 97 26.61 5.66 -13.92
CA SER A 97 26.66 5.45 -12.47
C SER A 97 25.86 4.22 -11.99
N CYS A 98 24.91 3.73 -12.78
CA CYS A 98 24.09 2.58 -12.46
C CYS A 98 24.17 1.54 -13.59
N PRO A 99 24.96 0.48 -13.44
CA PRO A 99 25.03 -0.65 -14.37
C PRO A 99 23.70 -1.41 -14.49
N ASP A 100 23.48 -2.13 -15.59
CA ASP A 100 22.20 -2.84 -15.85
C ASP A 100 21.97 -4.01 -14.89
N ASP A 101 23.00 -4.65 -14.38
CA ASP A 101 22.92 -5.69 -13.36
C ASP A 101 22.37 -5.15 -12.03
N ILE A 102 22.67 -3.89 -11.70
CA ILE A 102 22.09 -3.21 -10.53
C ILE A 102 20.60 -2.96 -10.72
N LEU A 103 20.17 -2.55 -11.91
CA LEU A 103 18.72 -2.40 -12.20
C LEU A 103 17.99 -3.74 -12.07
N THR A 104 18.58 -4.82 -12.59
CA THR A 104 18.03 -6.17 -12.45
C THR A 104 17.90 -6.56 -10.97
N LEU A 105 18.90 -6.29 -10.16
CA LEU A 105 18.88 -6.58 -8.72
C LEU A 105 17.80 -5.77 -7.99
N VAL A 106 17.62 -4.50 -8.35
CA VAL A 106 16.57 -3.63 -7.79
C VAL A 106 15.18 -4.14 -8.18
N SER A 107 14.96 -4.48 -9.47
CA SER A 107 13.65 -5.00 -9.92
C SER A 107 13.29 -6.32 -9.24
N GLN A 108 14.26 -7.23 -9.08
CA GLN A 108 14.07 -8.50 -8.37
C GLN A 108 13.70 -8.29 -6.89
N ALA A 109 14.39 -7.35 -6.23
CA ALA A 109 14.12 -7.04 -4.83
C ALA A 109 12.73 -6.42 -4.61
N ALA A 110 12.21 -5.65 -5.58
CA ALA A 110 10.89 -5.03 -5.51
C ALA A 110 9.75 -5.89 -6.09
N ALA A 111 10.06 -6.94 -6.87
CA ALA A 111 9.07 -7.79 -7.54
C ALA A 111 8.04 -8.44 -6.58
N PRO A 112 8.40 -8.87 -5.35
CA PRO A 112 7.42 -9.44 -4.43
C PRO A 112 6.27 -8.49 -4.06
N SER A 113 6.52 -7.17 -3.98
CA SER A 113 5.48 -6.16 -3.75
C SER A 113 4.80 -5.69 -5.03
N GLY A 114 5.49 -5.75 -6.17
CA GLY A 114 5.05 -5.19 -7.44
C GLY A 114 4.84 -3.67 -7.43
N ASP A 115 5.42 -2.98 -6.44
CA ASP A 115 5.26 -1.53 -6.24
C ASP A 115 6.38 -0.74 -6.95
N ALA A 116 5.95 0.07 -7.94
CA ALA A 116 6.85 0.93 -8.69
C ALA A 116 7.50 2.02 -7.82
N ARG A 117 6.77 2.57 -6.84
CA ARG A 117 7.30 3.58 -5.91
C ARG A 117 8.43 2.99 -5.08
N GLN A 118 8.21 1.82 -4.49
CA GLN A 118 9.23 1.10 -3.73
C GLN A 118 10.48 0.80 -4.57
N SER A 119 10.32 0.41 -5.83
CA SER A 119 11.46 0.14 -6.72
C SER A 119 12.28 1.39 -7.01
N ILE A 120 11.64 2.55 -7.18
CA ILE A 120 12.31 3.84 -7.38
C ILE A 120 13.04 4.28 -6.11
N GLU A 121 12.41 4.17 -4.95
CA GLU A 121 13.00 4.49 -3.64
C GLU A 121 14.21 3.59 -3.35
N LEU A 122 14.15 2.31 -3.72
CA LEU A 122 15.28 1.39 -3.59
C LEU A 122 16.47 1.81 -4.46
N LEU A 123 16.23 2.20 -5.70
CA LEU A 123 17.26 2.72 -6.59
C LEU A 123 17.87 4.02 -6.06
N GLU A 124 17.04 4.96 -5.61
CA GLU A 124 17.46 6.22 -5.00
C GLU A 124 18.31 5.99 -3.74
N GLY A 125 17.87 5.11 -2.86
CA GLY A 125 18.59 4.77 -1.64
C GLY A 125 19.96 4.14 -1.92
N ALA A 126 20.05 3.26 -2.92
CA ALA A 126 21.31 2.69 -3.35
C ALA A 126 22.26 3.74 -3.94
N ALA A 127 21.74 4.68 -4.74
CA ALA A 127 22.51 5.78 -5.30
C ALA A 127 23.07 6.70 -4.20
N LYS A 128 22.24 7.11 -3.23
CA LYS A 128 22.65 7.93 -2.09
C LYS A 128 23.74 7.25 -1.24
N ARG A 129 23.70 5.91 -1.09
CA ARG A 129 24.72 5.15 -0.37
C ARG A 129 26.06 5.14 -1.11
N ALA A 130 26.05 4.97 -2.42
CA ALA A 130 27.24 5.05 -3.25
C ALA A 130 27.88 6.45 -3.13
N GLU A 131 27.10 7.51 -3.28
CA GLU A 131 27.52 8.90 -3.15
C GLU A 131 28.11 9.21 -1.78
N THR A 132 27.43 8.83 -0.69
CA THR A 132 27.90 9.01 0.70
C THR A 132 29.21 8.26 0.95
N SER A 133 29.45 7.16 0.23
CA SER A 133 30.70 6.40 0.28
C SER A 133 31.80 6.95 -0.64
N GLY A 134 31.58 8.10 -1.28
CA GLY A 134 32.52 8.73 -2.21
C GLY A 134 32.70 8.00 -3.54
N ARG A 135 31.73 7.15 -3.93
CA ARG A 135 31.76 6.38 -5.18
C ARG A 135 30.83 6.99 -6.22
N SER A 136 31.25 6.93 -7.49
CA SER A 136 30.46 7.37 -8.63
C SER A 136 29.63 6.24 -9.26
N ILE A 137 29.79 4.99 -8.81
CA ILE A 137 29.12 3.81 -9.34
C ILE A 137 28.40 3.10 -8.20
N ILE A 138 27.14 2.72 -8.44
CA ILE A 138 26.32 1.94 -7.52
C ILE A 138 26.79 0.48 -7.59
N GLU A 139 26.95 -0.15 -6.43
CA GLU A 139 27.34 -1.54 -6.31
C GLU A 139 26.20 -2.38 -5.67
N SER A 140 26.22 -3.70 -5.89
CA SER A 140 25.21 -4.62 -5.35
C SER A 140 25.03 -4.51 -3.83
N LYS A 141 26.15 -4.22 -3.10
CA LYS A 141 26.09 -4.02 -1.63
C LYS A 141 25.24 -2.81 -1.22
N ASP A 142 25.12 -1.79 -2.06
CA ASP A 142 24.30 -0.60 -1.78
C ASP A 142 22.82 -0.94 -1.86
N VAL A 143 22.43 -1.73 -2.88
CA VAL A 143 21.08 -2.26 -3.01
C VAL A 143 20.73 -3.14 -1.81
N GLN A 144 21.59 -4.13 -1.48
CA GLN A 144 21.36 -5.05 -0.36
C GLN A 144 21.16 -4.31 0.98
N LYS A 145 22.04 -3.32 1.26
CA LYS A 145 21.93 -2.51 2.47
C LYS A 145 20.67 -1.64 2.47
N THR A 146 20.24 -1.16 1.31
CA THR A 146 19.01 -0.37 1.19
C THR A 146 17.80 -1.24 1.45
N VAL A 147 17.72 -2.44 0.87
CA VAL A 147 16.63 -3.41 1.14
C VAL A 147 16.46 -3.68 2.64
N VAL A 148 17.57 -3.90 3.35
CA VAL A 148 17.55 -4.18 4.80
C VAL A 148 17.06 -2.99 5.63
N THR A 149 17.31 -1.78 5.15
CA THR A 149 17.00 -0.54 5.89
C THR A 149 15.71 0.15 5.40
N MET A 150 15.19 -0.24 4.24
CA MET A 150 13.87 0.22 3.84
C MET A 150 12.83 -0.35 4.79
N PRO A 151 11.91 0.48 5.28
CA PRO A 151 10.72 -0.04 5.92
C PRO A 151 10.08 -1.00 4.91
N THR A 152 9.96 -2.26 5.27
CA THR A 152 8.97 -3.12 4.60
C THR A 152 7.62 -2.42 4.72
N ASN A 153 6.73 -2.58 3.74
CA ASN A 153 5.39 -1.96 3.68
C ASN A 153 4.46 -2.25 4.88
N VAL A 154 5.00 -2.64 6.01
CA VAL A 154 4.36 -2.44 7.31
C VAL A 154 4.46 -0.93 7.54
N ASP A 155 3.47 -0.20 7.04
CA ASP A 155 3.38 1.24 7.23
C ASP A 155 3.65 1.55 8.69
N SER A 156 4.69 2.35 8.95
CA SER A 156 4.95 2.83 10.32
C SER A 156 3.72 3.52 10.93
N MET A 157 2.83 4.08 10.10
CA MET A 157 1.52 4.59 10.48
C MET A 157 0.60 3.49 11.03
N ASN A 158 0.57 2.31 10.43
CA ASN A 158 -0.26 1.20 10.92
C ASN A 158 0.23 0.66 12.28
N ILE A 159 1.52 0.74 12.57
CA ILE A 159 2.08 0.28 13.85
C ILE A 159 1.68 1.21 15.00
N GLU A 160 1.66 2.52 14.80
CA GLU A 160 1.24 3.49 15.83
C GLU A 160 -0.25 3.40 16.15
N GLU A 161 -1.07 2.95 15.21
CA GLU A 161 -2.52 2.75 15.38
C GLU A 161 -2.89 1.38 15.96
N ILE A 162 -1.92 0.46 16.09
CA ILE A 162 -2.15 -0.88 16.65
C ILE A 162 -2.47 -0.77 18.15
N PRO A 163 -3.61 -1.29 18.61
CA PRO A 163 -3.94 -1.32 20.03
C PRO A 163 -2.85 -2.03 20.85
N PRO A 164 -2.55 -1.59 22.09
CA PRO A 164 -1.45 -2.13 22.89
C PRO A 164 -1.46 -3.66 23.02
N HIS A 165 -2.63 -4.27 23.22
CA HIS A 165 -2.74 -5.73 23.30
C HIS A 165 -2.51 -6.45 21.97
N ALA A 166 -2.88 -5.83 20.84
CA ALA A 166 -2.55 -6.38 19.52
C ALA A 166 -1.05 -6.31 19.23
N MET A 167 -0.37 -5.25 19.71
CA MET A 167 1.08 -5.13 19.64
C MET A 167 1.80 -6.22 20.46
N LEU A 168 1.29 -6.55 21.66
CA LEU A 168 1.85 -7.65 22.48
C LEU A 168 1.66 -9.00 21.80
N ILE A 169 0.55 -9.24 21.11
CA ILE A 169 0.31 -10.44 20.31
C ILE A 169 1.35 -10.51 19.18
N LEU A 170 1.48 -9.43 18.42
CA LEU A 170 2.42 -9.34 17.29
C LEU A 170 3.87 -9.59 17.76
N LEU A 171 4.29 -8.99 18.87
CA LEU A 171 5.62 -9.20 19.44
C LEU A 171 5.88 -10.67 19.79
N GLY A 172 4.89 -11.35 20.40
CA GLY A 172 4.98 -12.77 20.72
C GLY A 172 5.11 -13.64 19.46
N LEU A 173 4.33 -13.35 18.44
CA LEU A 173 4.37 -14.04 17.14
C LEU A 173 5.72 -13.81 16.44
N CYS A 174 6.19 -12.57 16.34
CA CYS A 174 7.46 -12.24 15.71
C CYS A 174 8.66 -12.95 16.37
N ARG A 175 8.67 -13.01 17.70
CA ARG A 175 9.74 -13.73 18.44
C ARG A 175 9.76 -15.22 18.13
N ARG A 176 8.60 -15.82 17.95
CA ARG A 176 8.47 -17.26 17.69
C ARG A 176 8.79 -17.59 16.23
N LEU A 177 8.28 -16.81 15.29
CA LEU A 177 8.48 -16.99 13.86
C LEU A 177 9.94 -16.83 13.41
N LYS A 178 10.78 -16.17 14.22
CA LYS A 178 12.24 -16.20 14.01
C LYS A 178 12.87 -17.58 14.15
N ARG A 179 12.17 -18.53 14.78
CA ARG A 179 12.70 -19.86 15.11
C ARG A 179 11.92 -21.01 14.47
N GLN A 180 10.73 -20.75 13.94
CA GLN A 180 9.87 -21.73 13.30
C GLN A 180 8.99 -21.08 12.24
N GLU A 181 8.60 -21.80 11.21
CA GLU A 181 7.86 -21.27 10.07
C GLU A 181 6.37 -21.02 10.39
N ASN A 182 5.80 -21.71 11.35
CA ASN A 182 4.38 -21.64 11.66
C ASN A 182 4.13 -21.59 13.17
N VAL A 183 3.07 -20.88 13.57
CA VAL A 183 2.59 -20.82 14.95
C VAL A 183 1.11 -21.18 14.97
N THR A 184 0.73 -22.16 15.78
CA THR A 184 -0.69 -22.48 15.98
C THR A 184 -1.38 -21.40 16.82
N SER A 185 -2.68 -21.24 16.66
CA SER A 185 -3.47 -20.24 17.41
C SER A 185 -3.38 -20.44 18.94
N GLY A 186 -3.33 -21.70 19.39
CA GLY A 186 -3.17 -21.99 20.82
C GLY A 186 -1.77 -21.65 21.34
N GLU A 187 -0.72 -21.77 20.52
CA GLU A 187 0.62 -21.31 20.86
C GLU A 187 0.69 -19.78 20.86
N ALA A 188 0.05 -19.11 19.90
CA ALA A 188 -0.04 -17.67 19.84
C ALA A 188 -0.67 -17.06 21.10
N GLU A 189 -1.73 -17.67 21.61
CA GLU A 189 -2.38 -17.22 22.85
C GLU A 189 -1.46 -17.42 24.08
N LYS A 190 -0.76 -18.54 24.17
CA LYS A 190 0.23 -18.75 25.23
C LYS A 190 1.38 -17.75 25.18
N LEU A 191 1.90 -17.47 23.98
CA LEU A 191 2.94 -16.46 23.78
C LEU A 191 2.47 -15.06 24.15
N TYR A 192 1.23 -14.71 23.81
CA TYR A 192 0.63 -13.46 24.21
C TYR A 192 0.57 -13.32 25.75
N HIS A 193 0.17 -14.35 26.48
CA HIS A 193 0.17 -14.33 27.94
C HIS A 193 1.57 -14.09 28.51
N VAL A 194 2.59 -14.79 27.99
CA VAL A 194 3.99 -14.60 28.42
C VAL A 194 4.46 -13.17 28.16
N VAL A 195 4.15 -12.60 26.99
CA VAL A 195 4.52 -11.22 26.65
C VAL A 195 3.77 -10.22 27.54
N CYS A 196 2.50 -10.47 27.86
CA CYS A 196 1.75 -9.63 28.79
C CYS A 196 2.41 -9.60 30.18
N GLU A 197 2.83 -10.73 30.70
CA GLU A 197 3.56 -10.83 31.98
C GLU A 197 4.89 -10.05 31.93
N GLU A 198 5.64 -10.16 30.83
CA GLU A 198 6.92 -9.46 30.63
C GLU A 198 6.76 -7.94 30.66
N PHE A 199 5.64 -7.42 30.14
CA PHE A 199 5.35 -5.98 30.08
C PHE A 199 4.41 -5.50 31.20
N ASP A 200 4.20 -6.29 32.23
CA ASP A 200 3.33 -5.98 33.38
C ASP A 200 1.90 -5.58 32.96
N GLN A 201 1.36 -6.24 31.94
CA GLN A 201 0.02 -6.04 31.41
C GLN A 201 -0.87 -7.23 31.73
N GLY A 202 -2.10 -6.96 32.22
CA GLY A 202 -3.08 -8.03 32.44
C GLY A 202 -3.59 -8.60 31.09
N PRO A 203 -3.44 -9.92 30.83
CA PRO A 203 -3.91 -10.50 29.56
C PRO A 203 -5.42 -10.36 29.43
N LYS A 204 -5.89 -10.08 28.22
CA LYS A 204 -7.33 -10.04 27.88
C LYS A 204 -7.84 -11.45 27.64
N GLY A 205 -9.14 -11.66 27.84
CA GLY A 205 -9.78 -12.97 27.62
C GLY A 205 -9.73 -13.41 26.15
N HIS A 206 -9.91 -14.72 25.95
CA HIS A 206 -9.83 -15.43 24.68
C HIS A 206 -10.57 -14.73 23.52
N THR A 207 -11.79 -14.26 23.74
CA THR A 207 -12.58 -13.57 22.70
C THR A 207 -11.92 -12.27 22.23
N THR A 208 -11.31 -11.52 23.15
CA THR A 208 -10.61 -10.26 22.83
C THR A 208 -9.30 -10.53 22.11
N PHE A 209 -8.55 -11.58 22.54
CA PHE A 209 -7.36 -12.05 21.84
C PHE A 209 -7.67 -12.38 20.37
N TRP A 210 -8.72 -13.16 20.12
CA TRP A 210 -9.15 -13.49 18.76
C TRP A 210 -9.58 -12.29 17.92
N LYS A 211 -10.25 -11.30 18.55
CA LYS A 211 -10.61 -10.07 17.86
C LYS A 211 -9.37 -9.31 17.39
N HIS A 212 -8.35 -9.21 18.24
CA HIS A 212 -7.08 -8.56 17.86
C HIS A 212 -6.33 -9.35 16.79
N LEU A 213 -6.27 -10.67 16.90
CA LEU A 213 -5.60 -11.52 15.91
C LEU A 213 -6.26 -11.41 14.53
N LYS A 214 -7.60 -11.42 14.47
CA LYS A 214 -8.34 -11.22 13.22
C LYS A 214 -8.12 -9.84 12.63
N ARG A 215 -8.04 -8.81 13.47
CA ARG A 215 -7.77 -7.45 13.03
C ARG A 215 -6.38 -7.36 12.40
N LEU A 216 -5.33 -7.89 13.04
CA LEU A 216 -3.98 -7.94 12.48
C LEU A 216 -3.95 -8.63 11.11
N ALA A 217 -4.65 -9.77 10.98
CA ALA A 217 -4.76 -10.48 9.71
C ALA A 217 -5.55 -9.73 8.62
N GLN A 218 -6.49 -8.85 8.98
CA GLN A 218 -7.24 -8.01 8.04
C GLN A 218 -6.45 -6.78 7.59
N GLU A 219 -5.50 -6.34 8.41
CA GLU A 219 -4.60 -5.21 8.14
C GLU A 219 -3.28 -5.68 7.49
N ASP A 220 -3.21 -6.94 7.03
CA ASP A 220 -2.05 -7.59 6.39
C ASP A 220 -0.73 -7.48 7.20
N ILE A 221 -0.87 -7.52 8.54
CA ILE A 221 0.22 -7.46 9.53
C ILE A 221 0.52 -8.86 10.09
#